data_80166d2211403a76f076d530082e3732
#
_entry.id   80166d2211403a76f076d530082e3732
#
_cell.length_a   1.000
_cell.length_b   1.000
_cell.length_c   1.000
_cell.angle_alpha   90.00
_cell.angle_beta   90.00
_cell.angle_gamma   90.00
#
_symmetry.space_group_name_H-M   'P 1'
#
loop_
_entity.id
_entity.type
_entity.pdbx_description
1 polymer ?
#
loop_
_entity_poly.entity_id
_entity_poly.type
_entity_poly.pdbx_seq_one_letter_code
_entity_poly.pdbx_strand_id
1 'polypeptide(L)'
;MTYQQFLTEIQLQIHSLFDTDVTIQLHKIQKNNGVTLDGLTILQKGCNISPTIYLNDYYKEYQAGKSIHNIILHIREIYRAYRPSSSVDVAFFTNFENVRHRILFKLIHYQKNEELLKEIPHFRYLDFAVVFYCLLSSSSQGNATILIRSTHLSYWNVSADALYSYALENTPAQLPADFEPLMPLLNKLMPMPFPADSMEEESETPLYVLTNKARLYGASCILYPNLLDSIADKLTCDFYLIPSSIHEFLILPVLP
;
A
#
# COMPACT_ATOMS: atom_id res chain seq x y z
N MET A 1 -13.66 -10.74 26.64
CA MET A 1 -12.36 -10.11 27.06
C MET A 1 -12.21 -8.76 26.37
N THR A 2 -11.55 -7.81 27.03
CA THR A 2 -11.26 -6.50 26.43
C THR A 2 -10.19 -6.61 25.33
N TYR A 3 -10.08 -5.60 24.47
CA TYR A 3 -9.04 -5.60 23.41
C TYR A 3 -7.62 -5.76 23.99
N GLN A 4 -7.31 -5.05 25.07
CA GLN A 4 -5.98 -5.15 25.70
C GLN A 4 -5.71 -6.55 26.26
N GLN A 5 -6.71 -7.18 26.87
CA GLN A 5 -6.60 -8.57 27.33
C GLN A 5 -6.39 -9.54 26.17
N PHE A 6 -7.08 -9.30 25.04
CA PHE A 6 -6.90 -10.09 23.82
C PHE A 6 -5.47 -9.99 23.28
N LEU A 7 -4.90 -8.79 23.19
CA LEU A 7 -3.51 -8.59 22.73
C LEU A 7 -2.52 -9.34 23.63
N THR A 8 -2.70 -9.24 24.97
CA THR A 8 -1.84 -9.94 25.94
C THR A 8 -1.95 -11.45 25.78
N GLU A 9 -3.16 -11.97 25.63
CA GLU A 9 -3.40 -13.40 25.48
C GLU A 9 -2.81 -13.95 24.19
N ILE A 10 -3.00 -13.24 23.05
CA ILE A 10 -2.34 -13.60 21.79
C ILE A 10 -0.82 -13.65 21.96
N GLN A 11 -0.23 -12.63 22.58
CA GLN A 11 1.23 -12.57 22.79
C GLN A 11 1.74 -13.73 23.65
N LEU A 12 1.03 -14.08 24.70
CA LEU A 12 1.41 -15.19 25.60
C LEU A 12 1.30 -16.55 24.89
N GLN A 13 0.17 -16.82 24.25
CA GLN A 13 -0.07 -18.12 23.64
C GLN A 13 0.76 -18.34 22.38
N ILE A 14 1.03 -17.29 21.59
CA ILE A 14 1.80 -17.45 20.36
C ILE A 14 3.25 -17.83 20.62
N HIS A 15 3.83 -17.40 21.75
CA HIS A 15 5.16 -17.82 22.19
C HIS A 15 5.28 -19.34 22.34
N SER A 16 4.22 -20.01 22.77
CA SER A 16 4.23 -21.47 22.96
C SER A 16 4.21 -22.28 21.66
N LEU A 17 3.90 -21.63 20.53
CA LEU A 17 3.82 -22.27 19.21
C LEU A 17 5.09 -22.17 18.38
N PHE A 18 6.07 -21.41 18.86
CA PHE A 18 7.35 -21.22 18.18
C PHE A 18 8.49 -21.68 19.08
N ASP A 19 9.51 -22.26 18.44
CA ASP A 19 10.75 -22.62 19.11
C ASP A 19 11.49 -21.37 19.62
N THR A 20 12.51 -21.57 20.46
CA THR A 20 13.27 -20.52 21.16
C THR A 20 14.00 -19.52 20.23
N ASP A 21 14.00 -19.76 18.94
CA ASP A 21 14.74 -18.97 17.94
C ASP A 21 13.92 -17.84 17.28
N VAL A 22 12.83 -17.41 17.91
CA VAL A 22 12.02 -16.27 17.42
C VAL A 22 11.89 -15.17 18.47
N THR A 23 11.88 -13.93 18.01
CA THR A 23 11.51 -12.75 18.80
C THR A 23 10.12 -12.28 18.38
N ILE A 24 9.19 -12.23 19.34
CA ILE A 24 7.80 -11.82 19.10
C ILE A 24 7.57 -10.46 19.72
N GLN A 25 7.11 -9.51 18.92
CA GLN A 25 6.90 -8.13 19.33
C GLN A 25 5.54 -7.60 18.86
N LEU A 26 4.92 -6.79 19.70
CA LEU A 26 3.73 -5.99 19.38
C LEU A 26 4.14 -4.55 19.20
N HIS A 27 3.72 -3.94 18.10
CA HIS A 27 4.00 -2.54 17.79
C HIS A 27 2.72 -1.82 17.38
N LYS A 28 2.61 -0.57 17.78
CA LYS A 28 1.63 0.33 17.19
C LYS A 28 2.19 0.85 15.87
N ILE A 29 1.47 0.56 14.78
CA ILE A 29 1.87 0.93 13.42
C ILE A 29 0.91 1.98 12.90
N GLN A 30 1.44 3.16 12.66
CA GLN A 30 0.69 4.22 12.02
C GLN A 30 0.57 3.95 10.51
N LYS A 31 -0.66 3.86 10.06
CA LYS A 31 -1.05 3.74 8.64
C LYS A 31 -1.47 5.09 8.09
N ASN A 32 -1.79 5.11 6.79
CA ASN A 32 -2.38 6.30 6.17
C ASN A 32 -3.65 6.74 6.90
N ASN A 33 -3.93 8.02 6.84
CA ASN A 33 -5.13 8.68 7.39
C ASN A 33 -5.23 8.58 8.92
N GLY A 34 -4.10 8.57 9.62
CA GLY A 34 -4.06 8.56 11.09
C GLY A 34 -4.52 7.24 11.73
N VAL A 35 -4.78 6.20 10.92
CA VAL A 35 -5.16 4.88 11.44
C VAL A 35 -3.97 4.26 12.15
N THR A 36 -4.15 3.87 13.41
CA THR A 36 -3.15 3.12 14.19
C THR A 36 -3.62 1.68 14.36
N LEU A 37 -2.79 0.73 13.97
CA LEU A 37 -3.04 -0.69 14.10
C LEU A 37 -2.01 -1.35 15.03
N ASP A 38 -2.43 -2.38 15.74
CA ASP A 38 -1.53 -3.19 16.54
C ASP A 38 -1.00 -4.34 15.67
N GLY A 39 0.28 -4.25 15.34
CA GLY A 39 0.99 -5.21 14.49
C GLY A 39 1.81 -6.18 15.31
N LEU A 40 1.62 -7.47 15.06
CA LEU A 40 2.43 -8.56 15.58
C LEU A 40 3.53 -8.88 14.57
N THR A 41 4.78 -8.88 15.02
CA THR A 41 5.93 -9.35 14.25
C THR A 41 6.55 -10.57 14.93
N ILE A 42 6.93 -11.58 14.13
CA ILE A 42 7.58 -12.81 14.57
C ILE A 42 8.91 -12.90 13.83
N LEU A 43 9.96 -12.39 14.44
CA LEU A 43 11.27 -12.30 13.83
C LEU A 43 12.09 -13.55 14.14
N GLN A 44 12.49 -14.29 13.11
CA GLN A 44 13.34 -15.47 13.25
C GLN A 44 14.80 -15.05 13.46
N LYS A 45 15.52 -15.78 14.31
CA LYS A 45 16.95 -15.58 14.53
C LYS A 45 17.72 -15.65 13.19
N GLY A 46 18.55 -14.66 12.95
CA GLY A 46 19.28 -14.52 11.68
C GLY A 46 18.51 -13.86 10.54
N CYS A 47 17.22 -13.53 10.74
CA CYS A 47 16.46 -12.68 9.82
C CYS A 47 16.30 -11.27 10.40
N ASN A 48 16.31 -10.26 9.55
CA ASN A 48 16.12 -8.85 9.92
C ASN A 48 14.78 -8.26 9.47
N ILE A 49 13.93 -9.07 8.86
CA ILE A 49 12.58 -8.72 8.43
C ILE A 49 11.58 -9.79 8.86
N SER A 50 10.35 -9.37 9.06
CA SER A 50 9.21 -10.23 9.39
C SER A 50 7.93 -9.63 8.79
N PRO A 51 6.98 -10.46 8.34
CA PRO A 51 5.65 -9.95 8.02
C PRO A 51 5.01 -9.36 9.26
N THR A 52 4.27 -8.27 9.09
CA THR A 52 3.46 -7.69 10.15
C THR A 52 2.04 -8.20 10.04
N ILE A 53 1.55 -8.82 11.11
CA ILE A 53 0.19 -9.36 11.20
C ILE A 53 -0.65 -8.41 12.05
N TYR A 54 -1.67 -7.78 11.47
CA TYR A 54 -2.51 -6.80 12.19
C TYR A 54 -3.58 -7.49 13.03
N LEU A 55 -3.59 -7.24 14.34
CA LEU A 55 -4.47 -7.93 15.28
C LEU A 55 -5.87 -7.33 15.41
N ASN A 56 -6.09 -6.13 14.88
CA ASN A 56 -7.36 -5.42 15.00
C ASN A 56 -8.55 -6.20 14.39
N ASP A 57 -8.35 -6.80 13.21
CA ASP A 57 -9.42 -7.57 12.55
C ASP A 57 -9.62 -8.94 13.23
N TYR A 58 -8.57 -9.55 13.76
CA TYR A 58 -8.69 -10.77 14.57
C TYR A 58 -9.48 -10.56 15.85
N TYR A 59 -9.42 -9.36 16.45
CA TYR A 59 -10.27 -9.05 17.58
C TYR A 59 -11.76 -8.98 17.20
N LYS A 60 -12.08 -8.45 16.01
CA LYS A 60 -13.47 -8.49 15.50
C LYS A 60 -13.95 -9.92 15.27
N GLU A 61 -13.10 -10.79 14.71
CA GLU A 61 -13.39 -12.21 14.55
C GLU A 61 -13.62 -12.90 15.92
N TYR A 62 -12.80 -12.56 16.93
CA TYR A 62 -12.99 -13.03 18.30
C TYR A 62 -14.33 -12.58 18.88
N GLN A 63 -14.70 -11.32 18.69
CA GLN A 63 -16.00 -10.79 19.13
C GLN A 63 -17.18 -11.48 18.42
N ALA A 64 -16.97 -11.91 17.18
CA ALA A 64 -17.93 -12.70 16.40
C ALA A 64 -17.98 -14.20 16.79
N GLY A 65 -17.22 -14.62 17.83
CA GLY A 65 -17.27 -15.98 18.41
C GLY A 65 -16.15 -16.93 17.98
N LYS A 66 -15.18 -16.47 17.18
CA LYS A 66 -14.02 -17.29 16.82
C LYS A 66 -13.12 -17.50 18.06
N SER A 67 -12.71 -18.75 18.34
CA SER A 67 -11.87 -19.03 19.50
C SER A 67 -10.45 -18.45 19.32
N ILE A 68 -9.82 -18.04 20.43
CA ILE A 68 -8.42 -17.58 20.42
C ILE A 68 -7.49 -18.63 19.82
N HIS A 69 -7.70 -19.89 20.17
CA HIS A 69 -6.91 -21.00 19.63
C HIS A 69 -6.92 -21.02 18.09
N ASN A 70 -8.10 -20.89 17.46
CA ASN A 70 -8.22 -20.87 16.00
C ASN A 70 -7.59 -19.62 15.39
N ILE A 71 -7.67 -18.48 16.06
CA ILE A 71 -6.99 -17.24 15.65
C ILE A 71 -5.48 -17.43 15.64
N ILE A 72 -4.92 -18.00 16.70
CA ILE A 72 -3.48 -18.25 16.84
C ILE A 72 -2.98 -19.24 15.79
N LEU A 73 -3.74 -20.30 15.52
CA LEU A 73 -3.41 -21.25 14.43
C LEU A 73 -3.37 -20.53 13.08
N HIS A 74 -4.34 -19.68 12.79
CA HIS A 74 -4.39 -18.91 11.55
C HIS A 74 -3.23 -17.90 11.44
N ILE A 75 -2.89 -17.20 12.53
CA ILE A 75 -1.70 -16.32 12.57
C ILE A 75 -0.43 -17.11 12.25
N ARG A 76 -0.27 -18.32 12.80
CA ARG A 76 0.87 -19.19 12.52
C ARG A 76 0.94 -19.62 11.06
N GLU A 77 -0.19 -19.94 10.45
CA GLU A 77 -0.28 -20.29 9.03
C GLU A 77 0.12 -19.12 8.13
N ILE A 78 -0.41 -17.91 8.39
CA ILE A 78 -0.03 -16.68 7.68
C ILE A 78 1.47 -16.42 7.83
N TYR A 79 2.00 -16.49 9.05
CA TYR A 79 3.43 -16.32 9.26
C TYR A 79 4.24 -17.32 8.42
N ARG A 80 3.88 -18.62 8.43
CA ARG A 80 4.58 -19.65 7.66
C ARG A 80 4.50 -19.43 6.14
N ALA A 81 3.37 -18.95 5.64
CA ALA A 81 3.17 -18.66 4.23
C ALA A 81 4.00 -17.46 3.74
N TYR A 82 4.19 -16.44 4.59
CA TYR A 82 4.79 -15.16 4.19
C TYR A 82 6.14 -14.85 4.86
N ARG A 83 6.65 -15.75 5.72
CA ARG A 83 7.97 -15.53 6.33
C ARG A 83 9.05 -15.47 5.27
N PRO A 84 10.00 -14.51 5.37
CA PRO A 84 11.13 -14.44 4.48
C PRO A 84 12.03 -15.67 4.62
N SER A 85 12.58 -16.13 3.52
CA SER A 85 13.57 -17.24 3.51
C SER A 85 14.98 -16.79 3.84
N SER A 86 15.24 -15.46 3.79
CA SER A 86 16.56 -14.86 4.04
C SER A 86 16.42 -13.44 4.56
N SER A 87 17.49 -12.93 5.17
CA SER A 87 17.60 -11.50 5.53
C SER A 87 17.63 -10.61 4.28
N VAL A 88 17.04 -9.43 4.40
CA VAL A 88 17.24 -8.37 3.41
C VAL A 88 18.62 -7.74 3.66
N ASP A 89 19.37 -7.54 2.60
CA ASP A 89 20.64 -6.82 2.69
C ASP A 89 20.39 -5.35 3.06
N VAL A 90 20.58 -5.03 4.34
CA VAL A 90 20.42 -3.67 4.86
C VAL A 90 21.52 -2.77 4.30
N ALA A 91 22.71 -3.31 3.99
CA ALA A 91 23.80 -2.54 3.40
C ALA A 91 23.41 -1.99 2.02
N PHE A 92 22.56 -2.72 1.28
CA PHE A 92 21.98 -2.22 0.04
C PHE A 92 21.24 -0.88 0.22
N PHE A 93 20.41 -0.76 1.27
CA PHE A 93 19.61 0.44 1.54
C PHE A 93 20.42 1.61 2.10
N THR A 94 21.61 1.35 2.64
CA THR A 94 22.47 2.39 3.19
C THR A 94 23.19 3.23 2.12
N ASN A 95 23.32 2.73 0.90
CA ASN A 95 23.93 3.45 -0.21
C ASN A 95 22.85 3.94 -1.17
N PHE A 96 22.75 5.28 -1.35
CA PHE A 96 21.77 5.90 -2.23
C PHE A 96 21.87 5.42 -3.68
N GLU A 97 23.08 5.23 -4.22
CA GLU A 97 23.28 4.76 -5.59
C GLU A 97 22.63 3.40 -5.85
N ASN A 98 22.56 2.53 -4.82
CA ASN A 98 21.92 1.24 -4.94
C ASN A 98 20.39 1.33 -4.96
N VAL A 99 19.80 2.34 -4.31
CA VAL A 99 18.36 2.46 -4.13
C VAL A 99 17.71 3.51 -5.02
N ARG A 100 18.46 4.50 -5.55
CA ARG A 100 17.90 5.64 -6.27
C ARG A 100 16.94 5.27 -7.40
N HIS A 101 17.23 4.19 -8.13
CA HIS A 101 16.38 3.69 -9.22
C HIS A 101 15.15 2.91 -8.73
N ARG A 102 15.02 2.67 -7.42
CA ARG A 102 13.88 2.03 -6.77
C ARG A 102 13.04 3.00 -5.94
N ILE A 103 13.42 4.28 -5.95
CA ILE A 103 12.66 5.34 -5.28
C ILE A 103 11.47 5.70 -6.16
N LEU A 104 10.29 5.53 -5.60
CA LEU A 104 9.01 5.80 -6.24
C LEU A 104 8.19 6.75 -5.36
N PHE A 105 7.21 7.41 -5.94
CA PHE A 105 6.28 8.24 -5.17
C PHE A 105 4.88 7.63 -5.10
N LYS A 106 4.13 8.06 -4.09
CA LYS A 106 2.69 7.81 -3.94
C LYS A 106 1.99 9.03 -3.39
N LEU A 107 0.67 9.08 -3.59
CA LEU A 107 -0.19 10.12 -3.02
C LEU A 107 -0.85 9.64 -1.74
N ILE A 108 -0.87 10.52 -0.73
CA ILE A 108 -1.67 10.34 0.48
C ILE A 108 -2.43 11.63 0.78
N HIS A 109 -3.54 11.55 1.49
CA HIS A 109 -4.32 12.73 1.85
C HIS A 109 -3.52 13.62 2.84
N TYR A 110 -3.34 14.91 2.53
CA TYR A 110 -2.47 15.80 3.28
C TYR A 110 -2.91 15.93 4.74
N GLN A 111 -4.11 16.46 4.99
CA GLN A 111 -4.59 16.75 6.36
C GLN A 111 -4.70 15.50 7.24
N LYS A 112 -5.15 14.38 6.69
CA LYS A 112 -5.27 13.13 7.47
C LYS A 112 -3.93 12.50 7.86
N ASN A 113 -2.81 13.01 7.31
CA ASN A 113 -1.48 12.47 7.55
C ASN A 113 -0.49 13.51 8.09
N GLU A 114 -0.96 14.66 8.60
CA GLU A 114 -0.10 15.77 9.05
C GLU A 114 1.00 15.35 10.04
N GLU A 115 0.70 14.45 10.97
CA GLU A 115 1.70 13.96 11.92
C GLU A 115 2.79 13.12 11.24
N LEU A 116 2.39 12.25 10.29
CA LEU A 116 3.35 11.48 9.51
C LEU A 116 4.21 12.38 8.63
N LEU A 117 3.62 13.42 8.04
CA LEU A 117 4.31 14.34 7.14
C LEU A 117 5.40 15.16 7.84
N LYS A 118 5.37 15.32 9.17
CA LYS A 118 6.46 15.94 9.94
C LYS A 118 7.76 15.13 9.90
N GLU A 119 7.67 13.82 9.67
CA GLU A 119 8.81 12.90 9.72
C GLU A 119 9.34 12.48 8.35
N ILE A 120 8.58 12.77 7.27
CA ILE A 120 8.88 12.28 5.93
C ILE A 120 9.01 13.42 4.92
N PRO A 121 9.90 13.33 3.92
CA PRO A 121 9.95 14.27 2.81
C PRO A 121 8.66 14.18 2.01
N HIS A 122 8.09 15.35 1.69
CA HIS A 122 6.86 15.40 0.93
C HIS A 122 6.73 16.71 0.15
N PHE A 123 5.93 16.69 -0.90
CA PHE A 123 5.50 17.88 -1.64
C PHE A 123 3.98 17.94 -1.65
N ARG A 124 3.44 19.15 -1.47
CA ARG A 124 1.98 19.32 -1.50
C ARG A 124 1.48 19.37 -2.93
N TYR A 125 0.41 18.65 -3.20
CA TYR A 125 -0.31 18.68 -4.47
C TYR A 125 -1.83 18.66 -4.17
N LEU A 126 -2.49 19.82 -4.32
CA LEU A 126 -3.90 20.02 -3.95
C LEU A 126 -4.16 19.58 -2.48
N ASP A 127 -5.08 18.65 -2.28
CA ASP A 127 -5.41 18.05 -0.98
C ASP A 127 -4.52 16.84 -0.62
N PHE A 128 -3.53 16.55 -1.45
CA PHE A 128 -2.62 15.42 -1.29
C PHE A 128 -1.22 15.85 -0.91
N ALA A 129 -0.47 14.89 -0.40
CA ALA A 129 0.97 14.93 -0.27
C ALA A 129 1.59 13.84 -1.17
N VAL A 130 2.56 14.24 -1.98
CA VAL A 130 3.46 13.34 -2.69
C VAL A 130 4.52 12.88 -1.70
N VAL A 131 4.56 11.59 -1.41
CA VAL A 131 5.52 10.98 -0.47
C VAL A 131 6.27 9.85 -1.16
N PHE A 132 7.44 9.47 -0.63
CA PHE A 132 8.37 8.60 -1.32
C PHE A 132 8.55 7.27 -0.61
N TYR A 133 8.77 6.23 -1.39
CA TYR A 133 9.10 4.89 -0.88
C TYR A 133 10.12 4.20 -1.79
N CYS A 134 10.88 3.29 -1.21
CA CYS A 134 11.75 2.39 -1.95
C CYS A 134 11.00 1.07 -2.18
N LEU A 135 10.90 0.62 -3.42
CA LEU A 135 10.34 -0.68 -3.78
C LEU A 135 11.45 -1.74 -3.72
N LEU A 136 11.41 -2.60 -2.71
CA LEU A 136 12.41 -3.66 -2.52
C LEU A 136 12.12 -4.86 -3.42
N SER A 137 10.88 -5.31 -3.44
CA SER A 137 10.41 -6.41 -4.28
C SER A 137 8.93 -6.27 -4.60
N SER A 138 8.54 -6.79 -5.74
CA SER A 138 7.14 -6.92 -6.16
C SER A 138 6.92 -8.34 -6.65
N SER A 139 5.93 -9.04 -6.09
CA SER A 139 5.59 -10.42 -6.45
C SER A 139 4.09 -10.65 -6.36
N SER A 140 3.61 -11.79 -6.86
CA SER A 140 2.22 -12.22 -6.69
C SER A 140 1.81 -12.42 -5.22
N GLN A 141 2.78 -12.56 -4.32
CA GLN A 141 2.55 -12.72 -2.87
C GLN A 141 2.51 -11.39 -2.13
N GLY A 142 2.83 -10.27 -2.79
CA GLY A 142 2.81 -8.92 -2.23
C GLY A 142 4.02 -8.07 -2.59
N ASN A 143 3.99 -6.83 -2.11
CA ASN A 143 5.02 -5.83 -2.36
C ASN A 143 5.76 -5.51 -1.05
N ALA A 144 7.09 -5.52 -1.09
CA ALA A 144 7.92 -5.03 0.01
C ALA A 144 8.37 -3.60 -0.29
N THR A 145 8.01 -2.66 0.57
CA THR A 145 8.33 -1.24 0.41
C THR A 145 8.87 -0.65 1.71
N ILE A 146 9.79 0.29 1.60
CA ILE A 146 10.28 1.10 2.72
C ILE A 146 9.85 2.54 2.51
N LEU A 147 9.07 3.11 3.44
CA LEU A 147 8.72 4.53 3.42
C LEU A 147 9.99 5.36 3.67
N ILE A 148 10.26 6.34 2.80
CA ILE A 148 11.41 7.21 2.95
C ILE A 148 11.12 8.24 4.04
N ARG A 149 12.03 8.33 5.03
CA ARG A 149 11.98 9.30 6.13
C ARG A 149 13.01 10.40 5.93
N SER A 150 12.83 11.53 6.58
CA SER A 150 13.78 12.66 6.55
C SER A 150 15.17 12.23 7.04
N THR A 151 15.26 11.29 7.98
CA THR A 151 16.52 10.70 8.44
C THR A 151 17.27 9.96 7.33
N HIS A 152 16.56 9.32 6.38
CA HIS A 152 17.20 8.66 5.23
C HIS A 152 17.86 9.68 4.30
N LEU A 153 17.22 10.83 4.05
CA LEU A 153 17.79 11.90 3.23
C LEU A 153 19.09 12.43 3.85
N SER A 154 19.09 12.65 5.17
CA SER A 154 20.28 13.10 5.90
C SER A 154 21.41 12.06 5.81
N TYR A 155 21.07 10.79 5.94
CA TYR A 155 22.02 9.70 5.86
C TYR A 155 22.61 9.53 4.44
N TRP A 156 21.79 9.68 3.41
CA TRP A 156 22.19 9.60 2.01
C TRP A 156 22.83 10.90 1.48
N ASN A 157 22.75 11.98 2.24
CA ASN A 157 23.15 13.33 1.82
C ASN A 157 22.44 13.75 0.50
N VAL A 158 21.12 13.55 0.44
CA VAL A 158 20.28 13.82 -0.74
C VAL A 158 19.17 14.79 -0.35
N SER A 159 18.90 15.78 -1.20
CA SER A 159 17.78 16.71 -1.01
C SER A 159 16.43 16.07 -1.37
N ALA A 160 15.33 16.63 -0.85
CA ALA A 160 13.98 16.21 -1.20
C ALA A 160 13.69 16.43 -2.71
N ASP A 161 14.20 17.52 -3.30
CA ASP A 161 14.03 17.82 -4.73
C ASP A 161 14.74 16.80 -5.62
N ALA A 162 15.98 16.39 -5.25
CA ALA A 162 16.69 15.34 -5.97
C ALA A 162 15.94 14.00 -5.88
N LEU A 163 15.43 13.66 -4.67
CA LEU A 163 14.63 12.46 -4.47
C LEU A 163 13.38 12.48 -5.37
N TYR A 164 12.70 13.63 -5.43
CA TYR A 164 11.51 13.80 -6.28
C TYR A 164 11.83 13.63 -7.77
N SER A 165 12.93 14.20 -8.23
CA SER A 165 13.36 14.06 -9.63
C SER A 165 13.55 12.59 -10.02
N TYR A 166 14.24 11.79 -9.19
CA TYR A 166 14.37 10.36 -9.43
C TYR A 166 13.02 9.64 -9.41
N ALA A 167 12.15 9.99 -8.47
CA ALA A 167 10.85 9.35 -8.36
C ALA A 167 9.93 9.67 -9.55
N LEU A 168 10.01 10.88 -10.13
CA LEU A 168 9.26 11.28 -11.33
C LEU A 168 9.61 10.43 -12.56
N GLU A 169 10.87 10.05 -12.71
CA GLU A 169 11.33 9.18 -13.80
C GLU A 169 10.98 7.72 -13.52
N ASN A 170 11.29 7.26 -12.30
CA ASN A 170 11.18 5.84 -11.95
C ASN A 170 9.74 5.36 -11.86
N THR A 171 8.81 6.17 -11.30
CA THR A 171 7.46 5.71 -10.99
C THR A 171 6.69 5.32 -12.25
N PRO A 172 6.57 6.16 -13.29
CA PRO A 172 5.88 5.75 -14.50
C PRO A 172 6.60 4.63 -15.28
N ALA A 173 7.93 4.55 -15.19
CA ALA A 173 8.71 3.51 -15.84
C ALA A 173 8.49 2.11 -15.22
N GLN A 174 8.43 2.03 -13.88
CA GLN A 174 8.25 0.76 -13.17
C GLN A 174 6.78 0.39 -12.94
N LEU A 175 5.91 1.39 -12.82
CA LEU A 175 4.49 1.24 -12.58
C LEU A 175 3.68 1.94 -13.69
N PRO A 176 3.76 1.46 -14.93
CA PRO A 176 3.07 2.08 -16.05
C PRO A 176 1.57 2.19 -15.80
N ALA A 177 0.99 3.33 -16.20
CA ALA A 177 -0.42 3.62 -16.02
C ALA A 177 -1.32 2.58 -16.69
N ASP A 178 -2.48 2.39 -16.10
CA ASP A 178 -3.58 1.57 -16.60
C ASP A 178 -4.87 2.37 -16.51
N PHE A 179 -5.55 2.51 -17.65
CA PHE A 179 -6.79 3.28 -17.77
C PHE A 179 -7.84 2.47 -18.52
N GLU A 180 -8.82 1.96 -17.76
CA GLU A 180 -9.84 1.06 -18.25
C GLU A 180 -11.26 1.52 -17.84
N PRO A 181 -12.32 1.20 -18.63
CA PRO A 181 -13.69 1.36 -18.18
C PRO A 181 -13.97 0.53 -16.91
N LEU A 182 -14.74 1.12 -15.97
CA LEU A 182 -15.01 0.48 -14.66
C LEU A 182 -15.81 -0.81 -14.80
N MET A 183 -16.87 -0.84 -15.60
CA MET A 183 -17.76 -2.01 -15.69
C MET A 183 -17.06 -3.27 -16.24
N PRO A 184 -16.30 -3.22 -17.35
CA PRO A 184 -15.51 -4.35 -17.80
C PRO A 184 -14.47 -4.82 -16.78
N LEU A 185 -13.89 -3.88 -16.01
CA LEU A 185 -12.94 -4.21 -14.96
C LEU A 185 -13.61 -4.97 -13.80
N LEU A 186 -14.77 -4.51 -13.34
CA LEU A 186 -15.55 -5.20 -12.29
C LEU A 186 -15.91 -6.62 -12.73
N ASN A 187 -16.36 -6.82 -13.96
CA ASN A 187 -16.70 -8.13 -14.49
C ASN A 187 -15.51 -9.11 -14.54
N LYS A 188 -14.29 -8.60 -14.77
CA LYS A 188 -13.06 -9.43 -14.70
C LYS A 188 -12.72 -9.86 -13.27
N LEU A 189 -13.11 -9.05 -12.26
CA LEU A 189 -12.71 -9.25 -10.87
C LEU A 189 -13.75 -10.01 -10.04
N MET A 190 -15.00 -10.06 -10.47
CA MET A 190 -16.08 -10.71 -9.73
C MET A 190 -16.18 -12.21 -10.07
N PRO A 191 -16.43 -13.08 -9.07
CA PRO A 191 -16.61 -14.51 -9.28
C PRO A 191 -17.83 -14.87 -10.15
N MET A 192 -18.84 -13.98 -10.17
CA MET A 192 -20.02 -14.07 -11.02
C MET A 192 -20.17 -12.74 -11.77
N PRO A 193 -20.03 -12.72 -13.09
CA PRO A 193 -20.25 -11.50 -13.86
C PRO A 193 -21.71 -11.05 -13.74
N PHE A 194 -21.93 -9.74 -13.82
CA PHE A 194 -23.28 -9.21 -13.92
C PHE A 194 -24.00 -9.82 -15.13
N PRO A 195 -25.29 -10.18 -15.03
CA PRO A 195 -26.05 -10.68 -16.17
C PRO A 195 -25.93 -9.70 -17.35
N ALA A 196 -25.78 -10.24 -18.57
CA ALA A 196 -25.64 -9.43 -19.77
C ALA A 196 -26.84 -8.46 -19.96
N ASP A 197 -28.04 -8.89 -19.56
CA ASP A 197 -29.26 -8.10 -19.62
C ASP A 197 -29.26 -6.89 -18.68
N SER A 198 -28.42 -6.88 -17.63
CA SER A 198 -28.24 -5.71 -16.76
C SER A 198 -27.25 -4.68 -17.33
N MET A 199 -26.59 -4.98 -18.43
CA MET A 199 -25.61 -4.12 -19.11
C MET A 199 -26.22 -3.35 -20.30
N GLU A 200 -27.49 -3.66 -20.69
CA GLU A 200 -28.16 -3.00 -21.84
C GLU A 200 -28.70 -1.60 -21.52
N GLU A 201 -28.79 -1.20 -20.27
CA GLU A 201 -28.83 0.22 -19.96
C GLU A 201 -27.39 0.75 -20.06
N GLU A 202 -26.99 1.18 -21.27
CA GLU A 202 -25.82 2.03 -21.48
C GLU A 202 -25.92 3.16 -20.45
N SER A 203 -25.11 3.07 -19.38
CA SER A 203 -24.94 4.19 -18.48
C SER A 203 -24.59 5.38 -19.35
N GLU A 204 -25.47 6.37 -19.43
CA GLU A 204 -25.28 7.57 -20.25
C GLU A 204 -23.91 8.23 -20.01
N THR A 205 -23.27 7.88 -18.92
CA THR A 205 -21.98 8.43 -18.52
C THR A 205 -21.01 7.29 -18.11
N PRO A 206 -20.09 6.90 -19.00
CA PRO A 206 -19.11 5.86 -18.70
C PRO A 206 -18.14 6.31 -17.59
N LEU A 207 -17.93 5.46 -16.58
CA LEU A 207 -16.96 5.68 -15.52
C LEU A 207 -15.70 4.85 -15.80
N TYR A 208 -14.53 5.46 -15.63
CA TYR A 208 -13.24 4.82 -15.85
C TYR A 208 -12.44 4.74 -14.55
N VAL A 209 -11.49 3.80 -14.50
CA VAL A 209 -10.52 3.67 -13.42
C VAL A 209 -9.14 4.03 -13.96
N LEU A 210 -8.45 4.95 -13.29
CA LEU A 210 -7.05 5.24 -13.50
C LEU A 210 -6.22 4.68 -12.35
N THR A 211 -5.36 3.75 -12.67
CA THR A 211 -4.42 3.10 -11.75
C THR A 211 -3.11 2.78 -12.48
N ASN A 212 -2.28 1.89 -11.95
CA ASN A 212 -1.16 1.32 -12.68
C ASN A 212 -1.30 -0.21 -12.82
N LYS A 213 -0.54 -0.80 -13.74
CA LYS A 213 -0.62 -2.24 -14.04
C LYS A 213 -0.37 -3.15 -12.84
N ALA A 214 0.42 -2.69 -11.87
CA ALA A 214 0.69 -3.42 -10.62
C ALA A 214 -0.39 -3.20 -9.54
N ARG A 215 -1.33 -2.26 -9.76
CA ARG A 215 -2.35 -1.82 -8.77
C ARG A 215 -1.74 -1.42 -7.42
N LEU A 216 -0.50 -0.90 -7.47
CA LEU A 216 0.26 -0.48 -6.31
C LEU A 216 0.34 1.06 -6.26
N TYR A 217 -0.40 1.68 -5.33
CA TYR A 217 -0.42 3.13 -5.16
C TYR A 217 -0.74 3.91 -6.45
N GLY A 218 -1.61 3.36 -7.29
CA GLY A 218 -1.90 3.86 -8.63
C GLY A 218 -2.61 5.21 -8.68
N ALA A 219 -3.14 5.72 -7.57
CA ALA A 219 -3.60 7.11 -7.48
C ALA A 219 -2.50 8.11 -7.90
N SER A 220 -1.23 7.75 -7.78
CA SER A 220 -0.09 8.55 -8.20
C SER A 220 0.00 8.78 -9.72
N CYS A 221 -0.72 8.00 -10.53
CA CYS A 221 -0.74 8.14 -12.00
C CYS A 221 -1.18 9.53 -12.46
N ILE A 222 -1.97 10.26 -11.67
CA ILE A 222 -2.37 11.65 -12.02
C ILE A 222 -1.19 12.62 -12.14
N LEU A 223 -0.02 12.23 -11.59
CA LEU A 223 1.22 13.01 -11.67
C LEU A 223 2.16 12.55 -12.79
N TYR A 224 1.77 11.55 -13.58
CA TYR A 224 2.61 11.08 -14.68
C TYR A 224 2.61 12.12 -15.81
N PRO A 225 3.78 12.43 -16.38
CA PRO A 225 3.90 13.43 -17.42
C PRO A 225 2.94 13.16 -18.59
N ASN A 226 2.18 14.16 -19.01
CA ASN A 226 1.26 14.16 -20.15
C ASN A 226 0.14 13.10 -20.10
N LEU A 227 -0.02 12.37 -18.99
CA LEU A 227 -1.01 11.29 -18.92
C LEU A 227 -2.44 11.82 -18.92
N LEU A 228 -2.73 12.85 -18.12
CA LEU A 228 -4.08 13.42 -18.05
C LEU A 228 -4.48 14.07 -19.38
N ASP A 229 -3.57 14.75 -20.07
CA ASP A 229 -3.80 15.31 -21.41
C ASP A 229 -4.12 14.18 -22.41
N SER A 230 -3.33 13.10 -22.39
CA SER A 230 -3.58 11.91 -23.22
C SER A 230 -4.93 11.26 -22.95
N ILE A 231 -5.40 11.28 -21.69
CA ILE A 231 -6.74 10.78 -21.34
C ILE A 231 -7.82 11.72 -21.86
N ALA A 232 -7.66 13.05 -21.73
CA ALA A 232 -8.58 14.04 -22.27
C ALA A 232 -8.73 13.90 -23.80
N ASP A 233 -7.61 13.75 -24.50
CA ASP A 233 -7.58 13.51 -25.94
C ASP A 233 -8.34 12.22 -26.33
N LYS A 234 -8.12 11.15 -25.57
CA LYS A 234 -8.81 9.86 -25.80
C LYS A 234 -10.31 9.94 -25.55
N LEU A 235 -10.72 10.69 -24.52
CA LEU A 235 -12.14 10.89 -24.19
C LEU A 235 -12.81 11.96 -25.05
N THR A 236 -12.02 12.81 -25.71
CA THR A 236 -12.48 13.98 -26.51
C THR A 236 -13.31 15.00 -25.72
N CYS A 237 -13.14 15.04 -24.39
CA CYS A 237 -13.84 15.93 -23.47
C CYS A 237 -13.06 16.13 -22.17
N ASP A 238 -13.46 17.13 -21.39
CA ASP A 238 -13.01 17.30 -20.01
C ASP A 238 -13.54 16.17 -19.12
N PHE A 239 -12.94 16.00 -17.94
CA PHE A 239 -13.37 14.99 -17.00
C PHE A 239 -13.13 15.41 -15.55
N TYR A 240 -13.90 14.83 -14.64
CA TYR A 240 -13.66 14.92 -13.20
C TYR A 240 -12.74 13.80 -12.74
N LEU A 241 -11.79 14.15 -11.86
CA LEU A 241 -10.95 13.21 -11.09
C LEU A 241 -11.56 12.99 -9.72
N ILE A 242 -12.03 11.80 -9.45
CA ILE A 242 -12.68 11.42 -8.19
C ILE A 242 -11.73 10.50 -7.42
N PRO A 243 -11.15 10.95 -6.27
CA PRO A 243 -10.28 10.09 -5.47
C PRO A 243 -11.09 8.93 -4.88
N SER A 244 -10.70 7.70 -5.18
CA SER A 244 -11.31 6.48 -4.66
C SER A 244 -10.47 5.89 -3.52
N SER A 245 -9.20 5.64 -3.78
CA SER A 245 -8.26 5.12 -2.80
C SER A 245 -6.83 5.58 -3.08
N ILE A 246 -5.85 5.15 -2.29
CA ILE A 246 -4.44 5.36 -2.61
C ILE A 246 -3.98 4.56 -3.85
N HIS A 247 -4.83 3.65 -4.33
CA HIS A 247 -4.53 2.76 -5.44
C HIS A 247 -5.12 3.22 -6.77
N GLU A 248 -6.17 4.07 -6.75
CA GLU A 248 -6.84 4.49 -7.97
C GLU A 248 -7.59 5.82 -7.83
N PHE A 249 -7.81 6.47 -8.97
CA PHE A 249 -8.81 7.50 -9.20
C PHE A 249 -9.91 6.96 -10.11
N LEU A 250 -11.13 7.43 -9.90
CA LEU A 250 -12.19 7.30 -10.89
C LEU A 250 -12.18 8.53 -11.79
N ILE A 251 -12.44 8.32 -13.07
CA ILE A 251 -12.53 9.38 -14.09
C ILE A 251 -13.95 9.38 -14.63
N LEU A 252 -14.60 10.52 -14.49
CA LEU A 252 -15.95 10.77 -14.96
C LEU A 252 -15.92 11.81 -16.08
N PRO A 253 -16.14 11.43 -17.35
CA PRO A 253 -16.20 12.36 -18.46
C PRO A 253 -17.30 13.41 -18.27
N VAL A 254 -17.04 14.65 -18.68
CA VAL A 254 -18.05 15.71 -18.76
C VAL A 254 -18.70 15.59 -20.12
N LEU A 255 -19.88 15.00 -20.17
CA LEU A 255 -20.66 14.90 -21.38
C LEU A 255 -21.35 16.24 -21.66
N PRO A 256 -21.54 16.61 -22.94
CA PRO A 256 -22.16 17.87 -23.35
C PRO A 256 -23.63 17.98 -22.95
#